data_ce8164049cf7399df207997dc2fca10e
#
_entry.id   ce8164049cf7399df207997dc2fca10e
#
_cell.length_a   1.000
_cell.length_b   1.000
_cell.length_c   1.000
_cell.angle_alpha   90.00
_cell.angle_beta   90.00
_cell.angle_gamma   90.00
#
_symmetry.space_group_name_H-M   'P 1'
#
loop_
_entity.id
_entity.type
_entity.pdbx_description
1 polymer ?
#
loop_
_entity_poly.entity_id
_entity_poly.type
_entity_poly.pdbx_seq_one_letter_code
_entity_poly.pdbx_strand_id
1 'polypeptide(L)'
;MVYICVGSNGTIQGRNTPRRGLGSMTVVTLFNIAMELWGVLICIVCAGGVYVGTIRRTRRTYTKVSMQLLCALMLLADVSAWYHNGGCDKLDFYMTRIGNLGEYLINFIFIALFANYIWQTVSGDDMLENVSPHEWRARTSGGAKRNRKNQRSANARSKPKKPRSKKLDVIYAASALGIVLTIATQFNHMVYYIDSQNYYHRGPLFAIPQILGLVELALIVMLIIENRKNLSRPLFVTSLSFFVLPIVTTIVQILHYGLALQAIAITISIQFTFVVDTIEMNKKIRSQDDAYQKVSYEAQHDGLTDLWSKSAGREQIENYFAHMQEDDQAVLIFVDIDDFKQINDTYGHKVGDFWIREVAQTLKRLYRHDDIIVRFGGDEYVALIKNTANERVIESTLDLFRRQLAQASAQYGQDVHCSIGACRVLSGKNVDLSLCLGFADHALYQSKREGKGMYTVVDYDSGKVQAA
;
A
#
# COMPACT_ATOMS: atom_id res chain seq x y z
N MET A 1 -24.01 -19.08 20.30
CA MET A 1 -25.33 -18.71 19.78
C MET A 1 -26.41 -19.57 20.43
N VAL A 2 -27.41 -18.99 21.08
CA VAL A 2 -28.41 -19.75 21.81
C VAL A 2 -29.70 -19.73 21.00
N TYR A 3 -29.90 -20.74 20.13
CA TYR A 3 -31.19 -20.95 19.50
C TYR A 3 -32.05 -21.81 20.43
N ILE A 4 -33.13 -21.23 20.97
CA ILE A 4 -34.12 -21.94 21.78
C ILE A 4 -35.22 -22.38 20.81
N CYS A 5 -35.15 -23.61 20.31
CA CYS A 5 -36.33 -24.26 19.73
C CYS A 5 -37.17 -24.83 20.87
N VAL A 6 -38.27 -24.17 21.22
CA VAL A 6 -39.31 -24.75 22.07
C VAL A 6 -40.38 -25.29 21.14
N GLY A 7 -40.54 -26.61 21.14
CA GLY A 7 -41.66 -27.27 20.51
C GLY A 7 -42.94 -26.92 21.29
N SER A 8 -43.90 -26.28 20.63
CA SER A 8 -45.24 -26.10 21.16
C SER A 8 -46.07 -27.34 20.87
N ASN A 9 -46.56 -27.93 21.92
CA ASN A 9 -47.74 -28.78 22.07
C ASN A 9 -47.95 -29.99 21.15
N GLY A 10 -47.89 -31.13 21.80
CA GLY A 10 -48.29 -32.42 21.25
C GLY A 10 -49.63 -32.42 20.57
N THR A 11 -49.65 -32.89 19.36
CA THR A 11 -50.71 -33.68 18.77
C THR A 11 -50.08 -34.63 17.77
N ILE A 12 -50.24 -35.92 18.07
CA ILE A 12 -49.91 -37.02 17.14
C ILE A 12 -50.93 -36.95 16.02
N GLN A 13 -50.46 -36.66 14.78
CA GLN A 13 -51.27 -36.91 13.59
C GLN A 13 -50.44 -37.66 12.55
N GLY A 14 -51.07 -38.71 12.08
CA GLY A 14 -50.53 -39.76 11.25
C GLY A 14 -50.04 -39.33 9.86
N ARG A 15 -49.23 -40.21 9.31
CA ARG A 15 -48.70 -40.37 7.95
C ARG A 15 -49.53 -39.66 6.88
N ASN A 16 -48.97 -38.68 6.29
CA ASN A 16 -49.11 -38.03 4.99
C ASN A 16 -49.00 -36.51 5.14
N THR A 17 -47.80 -36.01 5.48
CA THR A 17 -47.52 -34.58 5.37
C THR A 17 -46.93 -34.30 4.02
N PRO A 18 -47.54 -33.39 3.22
CA PRO A 18 -46.98 -32.96 1.95
C PRO A 18 -45.65 -32.27 2.19
N ARG A 19 -44.73 -32.34 1.20
CA ARG A 19 -43.48 -31.52 1.16
C ARG A 19 -43.80 -30.12 1.67
N ARG A 20 -43.05 -29.65 2.66
CA ARG A 20 -43.12 -28.26 3.09
C ARG A 20 -42.72 -27.37 1.93
N GLY A 21 -43.70 -26.86 1.16
CA GLY A 21 -43.47 -25.74 0.27
C GLY A 21 -43.28 -24.45 1.07
N LEU A 22 -42.74 -23.41 0.43
CA LEU A 22 -42.56 -22.08 1.05
C LEU A 22 -43.77 -21.58 1.83
N GLY A 23 -45.00 -22.01 1.50
CA GLY A 23 -46.26 -21.65 2.16
C GLY A 23 -46.50 -22.28 3.54
N SER A 24 -45.67 -23.22 4.02
CA SER A 24 -45.78 -23.84 5.33
C SER A 24 -44.77 -23.32 6.36
N MET A 25 -43.84 -22.44 5.96
CA MET A 25 -42.89 -21.80 6.88
C MET A 25 -43.50 -20.63 7.62
N THR A 26 -43.09 -20.46 8.89
CA THR A 26 -43.51 -19.28 9.65
C THR A 26 -42.92 -18.01 9.03
N VAL A 27 -43.62 -16.89 9.17
CA VAL A 27 -43.14 -15.57 8.71
C VAL A 27 -41.77 -15.24 9.32
N VAL A 28 -41.57 -15.64 10.58
CA VAL A 28 -40.29 -15.43 11.29
C VAL A 28 -39.16 -16.23 10.64
N THR A 29 -39.40 -17.48 10.29
CA THR A 29 -38.38 -18.32 9.61
C THR A 29 -37.99 -17.73 8.24
N LEU A 30 -38.99 -17.30 7.45
CA LEU A 30 -38.74 -16.65 6.17
C LEU A 30 -37.95 -15.34 6.32
N PHE A 31 -38.27 -14.54 7.34
CA PHE A 31 -37.55 -13.32 7.66
C PHE A 31 -36.09 -13.61 8.02
N ASN A 32 -35.82 -14.59 8.90
CA ASN A 32 -34.49 -14.98 9.28
C ASN A 32 -33.66 -15.42 8.06
N ILE A 33 -34.20 -16.32 7.21
CA ILE A 33 -33.52 -16.77 5.97
C ILE A 33 -33.22 -15.59 5.04
N ALA A 34 -34.18 -14.68 4.84
CA ALA A 34 -33.98 -13.52 4.00
C ALA A 34 -32.85 -12.61 4.51
N MET A 35 -32.81 -12.37 5.83
CA MET A 35 -31.78 -11.55 6.48
C MET A 35 -30.39 -12.18 6.34
N GLU A 36 -30.27 -13.50 6.48
CA GLU A 36 -29.00 -14.21 6.32
C GLU A 36 -28.53 -14.23 4.88
N LEU A 37 -29.41 -14.42 3.89
CA LEU A 37 -29.07 -14.30 2.47
C LEU A 37 -28.61 -12.91 2.09
N TRP A 38 -29.20 -11.83 2.64
CA TRP A 38 -28.69 -10.48 2.51
C TRP A 38 -27.29 -10.35 3.11
N GLY A 39 -27.05 -10.97 4.28
CA GLY A 39 -25.73 -11.03 4.90
C GLY A 39 -24.68 -11.69 4.01
N VAL A 40 -25.04 -12.79 3.33
CA VAL A 40 -24.15 -13.47 2.35
C VAL A 40 -23.77 -12.51 1.22
N LEU A 41 -24.75 -11.82 0.63
CA LEU A 41 -24.51 -10.86 -0.45
C LEU A 41 -23.57 -9.74 0.01
N ILE A 42 -23.83 -9.17 1.18
CA ILE A 42 -22.97 -8.13 1.79
C ILE A 42 -21.54 -8.65 1.96
N CYS A 43 -21.33 -9.86 2.47
CA CYS A 43 -20.01 -10.45 2.65
C CYS A 43 -19.26 -10.58 1.32
N ILE A 44 -19.91 -11.06 0.28
CA ILE A 44 -19.29 -11.24 -1.05
C ILE A 44 -18.91 -9.89 -1.67
N VAL A 45 -19.82 -8.92 -1.66
CA VAL A 45 -19.59 -7.57 -2.19
C VAL A 45 -18.45 -6.89 -1.44
N CYS A 46 -18.43 -6.96 -0.11
CA CYS A 46 -17.39 -6.36 0.71
C CYS A 46 -16.05 -7.08 0.57
N ALA A 47 -16.03 -8.40 0.39
CA ALA A 47 -14.81 -9.16 0.08
C ALA A 47 -14.16 -8.64 -1.21
N GLY A 48 -14.97 -8.47 -2.27
CA GLY A 48 -14.56 -7.85 -3.52
C GLY A 48 -14.06 -6.41 -3.33
N GLY A 49 -14.83 -5.59 -2.58
CA GLY A 49 -14.49 -4.21 -2.28
C GLY A 49 -13.16 -4.06 -1.52
N VAL A 50 -12.91 -4.89 -0.51
CA VAL A 50 -11.63 -4.92 0.23
C VAL A 50 -10.48 -5.35 -0.69
N TYR A 51 -10.70 -6.35 -1.54
CA TYR A 51 -9.68 -6.86 -2.44
C TYR A 51 -9.27 -5.82 -3.51
N VAL A 52 -10.26 -5.16 -4.12
CA VAL A 52 -10.04 -4.14 -5.16
C VAL A 52 -9.61 -2.80 -4.55
N GLY A 53 -10.23 -2.39 -3.44
CA GLY A 53 -9.98 -1.09 -2.80
C GLY A 53 -8.65 -0.99 -2.04
N THR A 54 -7.90 -2.09 -1.88
CA THR A 54 -6.61 -2.08 -1.21
C THR A 54 -5.49 -1.76 -2.20
N ILE A 55 -4.75 -0.65 -1.99
CA ILE A 55 -3.66 -0.19 -2.87
C ILE A 55 -2.53 -1.23 -2.94
N ARG A 56 -2.15 -1.82 -1.79
CA ARG A 56 -1.13 -2.87 -1.72
C ARG A 56 -1.71 -4.09 -1.01
N ARG A 57 -1.72 -5.24 -1.68
CA ARG A 57 -2.24 -6.49 -1.14
C ARG A 57 -1.22 -7.10 -0.19
N THR A 58 -1.59 -7.19 1.08
CA THR A 58 -0.77 -7.76 2.15
C THR A 58 -1.39 -9.04 2.67
N ARG A 59 -0.68 -9.77 3.53
CA ARG A 59 -1.23 -10.93 4.25
C ARG A 59 -2.52 -10.58 4.99
N ARG A 60 -2.59 -9.39 5.58
CA ARG A 60 -3.78 -8.86 6.26
C ARG A 60 -4.97 -8.66 5.31
N THR A 61 -4.73 -8.21 4.07
CA THR A 61 -5.78 -8.10 3.04
C THR A 61 -6.40 -9.46 2.75
N TYR A 62 -5.56 -10.48 2.54
CA TYR A 62 -6.04 -11.85 2.31
C TYR A 62 -6.78 -12.41 3.52
N THR A 63 -6.31 -12.15 4.75
CA THR A 63 -7.02 -12.54 5.98
C THR A 63 -8.41 -11.91 6.05
N LYS A 64 -8.55 -10.61 5.73
CA LYS A 64 -9.87 -9.93 5.68
C LYS A 64 -10.81 -10.56 4.66
N VAL A 65 -10.33 -10.81 3.45
CA VAL A 65 -11.13 -11.45 2.38
C VAL A 65 -11.55 -12.86 2.79
N SER A 66 -10.62 -13.68 3.31
CA SER A 66 -10.93 -15.04 3.78
C SER A 66 -11.98 -15.04 4.89
N MET A 67 -11.92 -14.10 5.82
CA MET A 67 -12.91 -13.98 6.89
C MET A 67 -14.30 -13.62 6.38
N GLN A 68 -14.38 -12.74 5.36
CA GLN A 68 -15.67 -12.37 4.75
C GLN A 68 -16.30 -13.55 4.00
N LEU A 69 -15.48 -14.30 3.26
CA LEU A 69 -15.94 -15.51 2.57
C LEU A 69 -16.36 -16.60 3.57
N LEU A 70 -15.63 -16.72 4.67
CA LEU A 70 -15.97 -17.67 5.74
C LEU A 70 -17.27 -17.25 6.46
N CYS A 71 -17.49 -15.95 6.66
CA CYS A 71 -18.74 -15.42 7.20
C CYS A 71 -19.93 -15.73 6.26
N ALA A 72 -19.76 -15.53 4.95
CA ALA A 72 -20.78 -15.90 3.97
C ALA A 72 -21.10 -17.41 4.00
N LEU A 73 -20.07 -18.26 4.14
CA LEU A 73 -20.26 -19.71 4.26
C LEU A 73 -21.00 -20.09 5.56
N MET A 74 -20.69 -19.40 6.67
CA MET A 74 -21.38 -19.59 7.95
C MET A 74 -22.87 -19.26 7.84
N LEU A 75 -23.19 -18.11 7.23
CA LEU A 75 -24.60 -17.71 7.01
C LEU A 75 -25.34 -18.70 6.10
N LEU A 76 -24.70 -19.20 5.03
CA LEU A 76 -25.28 -20.24 4.17
C LEU A 76 -25.52 -21.55 4.92
N ALA A 77 -24.62 -21.93 5.83
CA ALA A 77 -24.81 -23.10 6.68
C ALA A 77 -26.02 -22.93 7.62
N ASP A 78 -26.19 -21.75 8.20
CA ASP A 78 -27.32 -21.42 9.05
C ASP A 78 -28.64 -21.41 8.26
N VAL A 79 -28.68 -20.77 7.07
CA VAL A 79 -29.82 -20.85 6.14
C VAL A 79 -30.19 -22.29 5.84
N SER A 80 -29.22 -23.15 5.57
CA SER A 80 -29.46 -24.58 5.30
C SER A 80 -30.08 -25.29 6.51
N ALA A 81 -29.54 -25.03 7.71
CA ALA A 81 -30.07 -25.60 8.94
C ALA A 81 -31.52 -25.17 9.19
N TRP A 82 -31.87 -23.89 9.01
CA TRP A 82 -33.22 -23.36 9.18
C TRP A 82 -34.21 -23.89 8.13
N TYR A 83 -33.79 -23.92 6.87
CA TYR A 83 -34.67 -24.32 5.76
C TYR A 83 -35.08 -25.80 5.84
N HIS A 84 -34.15 -26.67 6.18
CA HIS A 84 -34.33 -28.12 6.17
C HIS A 84 -34.78 -28.70 7.54
N ASN A 85 -34.79 -27.88 8.61
CA ASN A 85 -35.17 -28.33 9.97
C ASN A 85 -36.63 -28.87 10.02
N GLY A 86 -36.81 -30.10 10.49
CA GLY A 86 -38.11 -30.77 10.53
C GLY A 86 -38.65 -31.24 9.18
N GLY A 87 -37.86 -31.23 8.14
CA GLY A 87 -38.17 -31.81 6.83
C GLY A 87 -38.06 -33.35 6.86
N CYS A 88 -38.85 -34.02 6.01
CA CYS A 88 -38.99 -35.48 6.04
C CYS A 88 -38.17 -36.22 5.01
N ASP A 89 -37.54 -35.52 4.04
CA ASP A 89 -36.77 -36.12 2.98
C ASP A 89 -35.33 -36.46 3.45
N LYS A 90 -34.71 -37.43 2.80
CA LYS A 90 -33.29 -37.76 3.06
C LYS A 90 -32.36 -36.55 2.91
N LEU A 91 -32.65 -35.71 1.91
CA LEU A 91 -31.88 -34.47 1.66
C LEU A 91 -32.00 -33.52 2.88
N ASP A 92 -33.20 -33.31 3.38
CA ASP A 92 -33.45 -32.45 4.57
C ASP A 92 -32.62 -32.93 5.76
N PHE A 93 -32.62 -34.24 5.99
CA PHE A 93 -31.87 -34.86 7.07
C PHE A 93 -30.36 -34.61 6.99
N TYR A 94 -29.75 -34.72 5.79
CA TYR A 94 -28.33 -34.43 5.63
C TYR A 94 -28.06 -32.93 5.71
N MET A 95 -28.87 -32.09 5.09
CA MET A 95 -28.66 -30.64 5.04
C MET A 95 -28.81 -29.98 6.42
N THR A 96 -29.75 -30.43 7.26
CA THR A 96 -29.83 -29.97 8.66
C THR A 96 -28.56 -30.29 9.45
N ARG A 97 -27.99 -31.51 9.26
CA ARG A 97 -26.75 -31.91 9.93
C ARG A 97 -25.54 -31.14 9.43
N ILE A 98 -25.37 -31.02 8.12
CA ILE A 98 -24.29 -30.29 7.50
C ILE A 98 -24.35 -28.79 7.88
N GLY A 99 -25.56 -28.21 7.90
CA GLY A 99 -25.76 -26.82 8.29
C GLY A 99 -25.33 -26.55 9.72
N ASN A 100 -25.88 -27.31 10.69
CA ASN A 100 -25.52 -27.15 12.09
C ASN A 100 -24.04 -27.46 12.36
N LEU A 101 -23.48 -28.53 11.77
CA LEU A 101 -22.07 -28.85 11.92
C LEU A 101 -21.18 -27.73 11.33
N GLY A 102 -21.55 -27.22 10.14
CA GLY A 102 -20.85 -26.12 9.47
C GLY A 102 -20.84 -24.85 10.29
N GLU A 103 -22.00 -24.45 10.83
CA GLU A 103 -22.11 -23.25 11.67
C GLU A 103 -21.15 -23.31 12.88
N TYR A 104 -21.16 -24.39 13.64
CA TYR A 104 -20.30 -24.55 14.83
C TYR A 104 -18.79 -24.58 14.42
N LEU A 105 -18.41 -25.34 13.40
CA LEU A 105 -17.01 -25.44 12.97
C LEU A 105 -16.48 -24.10 12.44
N ILE A 106 -17.27 -23.44 11.59
CA ILE A 106 -16.89 -22.18 10.98
C ILE A 106 -16.77 -21.08 12.03
N ASN A 107 -17.62 -21.08 13.06
CA ASN A 107 -17.56 -20.09 14.14
C ASN A 107 -16.19 -20.13 14.87
N PHE A 108 -15.67 -21.29 15.25
CA PHE A 108 -14.35 -21.40 15.89
C PHE A 108 -13.21 -21.00 14.96
N ILE A 109 -13.27 -21.41 13.69
CA ILE A 109 -12.29 -21.00 12.67
C ILE A 109 -12.30 -19.47 12.50
N PHE A 110 -13.49 -18.87 12.48
CA PHE A 110 -13.68 -17.43 12.34
C PHE A 110 -13.09 -16.66 13.53
N ILE A 111 -13.33 -17.09 14.77
CA ILE A 111 -12.75 -16.47 15.98
C ILE A 111 -11.22 -16.55 15.94
N ALA A 112 -10.64 -17.69 15.59
CA ALA A 112 -9.20 -17.86 15.43
C ALA A 112 -8.60 -16.92 14.37
N LEU A 113 -9.26 -16.79 13.22
CA LEU A 113 -8.86 -15.87 12.16
C LEU A 113 -9.02 -14.41 12.56
N PHE A 114 -10.08 -14.06 13.30
CA PHE A 114 -10.27 -12.70 13.81
C PHE A 114 -9.17 -12.32 14.82
N ALA A 115 -8.83 -13.22 15.74
CA ALA A 115 -7.72 -13.03 16.66
C ALA A 115 -6.39 -12.84 15.92
N ASN A 116 -6.14 -13.62 14.86
CA ASN A 116 -4.97 -13.45 13.99
C ASN A 116 -4.98 -12.10 13.25
N TYR A 117 -6.13 -11.68 12.73
CA TYR A 117 -6.28 -10.36 12.11
C TYR A 117 -5.95 -9.21 13.09
N ILE A 118 -6.50 -9.27 14.31
CA ILE A 118 -6.20 -8.29 15.38
C ILE A 118 -4.71 -8.32 15.69
N TRP A 119 -4.09 -9.50 15.82
CA TRP A 119 -2.66 -9.61 16.07
C TRP A 119 -1.82 -9.02 14.94
N GLN A 120 -2.09 -9.32 13.67
CA GLN A 120 -1.43 -8.72 12.51
C GLN A 120 -1.54 -7.19 12.54
N THR A 121 -2.71 -6.68 12.93
CA THR A 121 -2.98 -5.25 13.03
C THR A 121 -2.13 -4.56 14.10
N VAL A 122 -2.00 -5.19 15.27
CA VAL A 122 -1.31 -4.63 16.47
C VAL A 122 0.19 -4.84 16.45
N SER A 123 0.65 -5.97 15.87
CA SER A 123 2.08 -6.29 15.78
C SER A 123 2.79 -5.49 14.69
N GLY A 124 2.04 -4.93 13.73
CA GLY A 124 2.59 -4.27 12.56
C GLY A 124 3.30 -5.26 11.62
N ASP A 125 2.98 -6.55 11.70
CA ASP A 125 3.58 -7.61 10.89
C ASP A 125 3.30 -7.44 9.38
N ASP A 126 2.32 -6.59 9.05
CA ASP A 126 2.01 -6.08 7.71
C ASP A 126 2.68 -4.73 7.39
N MET A 127 3.50 -4.21 8.28
CA MET A 127 4.37 -3.12 7.88
C MET A 127 5.23 -3.68 6.76
N LEU A 128 4.81 -3.32 5.54
CA LEU A 128 5.56 -3.47 4.31
C LEU A 128 7.04 -3.52 4.68
N GLU A 129 7.73 -4.64 4.43
CA GLU A 129 9.17 -4.60 4.28
C GLU A 129 9.48 -3.26 3.63
N ASN A 130 10.48 -2.52 4.13
CA ASN A 130 10.92 -1.25 3.55
C ASN A 130 11.47 -1.51 2.12
N VAL A 131 10.59 -2.00 1.26
CA VAL A 131 10.82 -2.17 -0.16
C VAL A 131 10.56 -0.81 -0.75
N SER A 132 11.60 -0.17 -1.24
CA SER A 132 11.45 1.09 -1.96
C SER A 132 10.39 0.91 -3.05
N PRO A 133 9.59 1.95 -3.36
CA PRO A 133 8.62 1.90 -4.46
C PRO A 133 9.23 1.43 -5.78
N HIS A 134 10.52 1.72 -6.00
CA HIS A 134 11.30 1.28 -7.16
C HIS A 134 11.52 -0.24 -7.19
N GLU A 135 11.89 -0.84 -6.07
CA GLU A 135 12.04 -2.31 -5.95
C GLU A 135 10.70 -3.04 -6.10
N TRP A 136 9.61 -2.41 -5.66
CA TRP A 136 8.27 -2.96 -5.83
C TRP A 136 7.84 -2.94 -7.30
N ARG A 137 8.05 -1.81 -8.02
CA ARG A 137 7.80 -1.72 -9.48
C ARG A 137 8.65 -2.71 -10.26
N ALA A 138 9.93 -2.87 -9.91
CA ALA A 138 10.81 -3.86 -10.51
C ALA A 138 10.37 -5.30 -10.26
N ARG A 139 9.75 -5.61 -9.11
CA ARG A 139 9.19 -6.93 -8.80
C ARG A 139 7.88 -7.23 -9.55
N THR A 140 7.08 -6.21 -9.85
CA THR A 140 5.78 -6.36 -10.54
C THR A 140 5.89 -6.27 -12.05
N SER A 141 6.91 -5.62 -12.60
CA SER A 141 7.15 -5.47 -14.04
C SER A 141 7.97 -6.60 -14.69
N GLY A 142 8.24 -7.70 -13.97
CA GLY A 142 8.73 -8.95 -14.56
C GLY A 142 10.14 -8.95 -15.17
N GLY A 143 10.96 -7.91 -14.97
CA GLY A 143 12.15 -7.66 -15.78
C GLY A 143 13.49 -7.47 -15.08
N ALA A 144 13.73 -7.94 -13.85
CA ALA A 144 15.02 -7.74 -13.23
C ALA A 144 15.68 -9.05 -12.77
N LYS A 145 16.76 -9.46 -13.41
CA LYS A 145 17.71 -10.46 -12.93
C LYS A 145 18.21 -10.04 -11.53
N ARG A 146 17.81 -10.81 -10.54
CA ARG A 146 17.96 -10.60 -9.10
C ARG A 146 19.44 -10.55 -8.70
N ASN A 147 19.99 -9.39 -8.41
CA ASN A 147 21.34 -9.26 -7.86
C ASN A 147 21.34 -9.62 -6.37
N ARG A 148 21.76 -10.87 -6.03
CA ARG A 148 21.75 -11.46 -4.67
C ARG A 148 22.59 -10.71 -3.62
N LYS A 149 23.52 -9.85 -4.02
CA LYS A 149 24.40 -9.11 -3.09
C LYS A 149 23.70 -7.96 -2.35
N ASN A 150 22.77 -7.27 -3.00
CA ASN A 150 22.05 -6.14 -2.38
C ASN A 150 20.92 -6.55 -1.44
N GLN A 151 20.50 -7.84 -1.45
CA GLN A 151 19.49 -8.35 -0.52
C GLN A 151 20.00 -8.52 0.92
N ARG A 152 21.32 -8.70 1.13
CA ARG A 152 21.87 -8.87 2.49
C ARG A 152 21.92 -7.56 3.29
N SER A 153 22.09 -6.41 2.63
CA SER A 153 22.10 -5.10 3.31
C SER A 153 20.70 -4.55 3.63
N ALA A 154 19.69 -4.89 2.83
CA ALA A 154 18.29 -4.50 3.08
C ALA A 154 17.67 -5.30 4.25
N ASN A 155 18.02 -6.58 4.41
CA ASN A 155 17.54 -7.41 5.54
C ASN A 155 18.13 -7.01 6.90
N ALA A 156 19.21 -6.22 6.96
CA ALA A 156 19.85 -5.81 8.22
C ALA A 156 19.10 -4.68 8.96
N ARG A 157 18.04 -4.09 8.41
CA ARG A 157 17.26 -2.99 9.01
C ARG A 157 15.79 -3.31 9.29
N SER A 158 15.35 -4.57 9.18
CA SER A 158 14.00 -4.94 9.60
C SER A 158 13.91 -4.84 11.14
N LYS A 159 12.95 -4.05 11.65
CA LYS A 159 12.64 -4.06 13.09
C LYS A 159 12.39 -5.50 13.54
N PRO A 160 12.89 -5.93 14.69
CA PRO A 160 12.65 -7.28 15.19
C PRO A 160 11.12 -7.52 15.27
N LYS A 161 10.67 -8.63 14.69
CA LYS A 161 9.27 -9.02 14.76
C LYS A 161 8.85 -9.14 16.21
N LYS A 162 7.72 -8.53 16.57
CA LYS A 162 7.17 -8.64 17.93
C LYS A 162 6.89 -10.12 18.23
N PRO A 163 7.37 -10.66 19.37
CA PRO A 163 7.11 -12.05 19.71
C PRO A 163 5.59 -12.30 19.81
N ARG A 164 5.14 -13.47 19.34
CA ARG A 164 3.76 -13.86 19.35
C ARG A 164 3.16 -13.81 20.78
N SER A 165 1.96 -13.28 20.92
CA SER A 165 1.29 -13.18 22.23
C SER A 165 0.85 -14.55 22.71
N LYS A 166 1.14 -14.90 23.98
CA LYS A 166 0.64 -16.13 24.63
C LYS A 166 -0.89 -16.22 24.58
N LYS A 167 -1.60 -15.09 24.63
CA LYS A 167 -3.07 -15.04 24.53
C LYS A 167 -3.57 -15.57 23.18
N LEU A 168 -2.84 -15.27 22.10
CA LEU A 168 -3.16 -15.79 20.78
C LEU A 168 -3.03 -17.34 20.74
N ASP A 169 -2.02 -17.89 21.42
CA ASP A 169 -1.84 -19.35 21.49
C ASP A 169 -2.95 -20.00 22.29
N VAL A 170 -3.42 -19.35 23.37
CA VAL A 170 -4.58 -19.82 24.17
C VAL A 170 -5.85 -19.78 23.32
N ILE A 171 -6.09 -18.72 22.54
CA ILE A 171 -7.26 -18.62 21.65
C ILE A 171 -7.23 -19.78 20.63
N TYR A 172 -6.09 -20.04 20.00
CA TYR A 172 -5.99 -21.15 19.03
C TYR A 172 -6.21 -22.51 19.66
N ALA A 173 -5.70 -22.74 20.88
CA ALA A 173 -5.93 -23.98 21.62
C ALA A 173 -7.43 -24.14 21.98
N ALA A 174 -8.08 -23.05 22.39
CA ALA A 174 -9.51 -23.03 22.68
C ALA A 174 -10.36 -23.31 21.43
N SER A 175 -10.06 -22.64 20.32
CA SER A 175 -10.74 -22.87 19.04
C SER A 175 -10.54 -24.33 18.55
N ALA A 176 -9.34 -24.86 18.66
CA ALA A 176 -9.08 -26.27 18.31
C ALA A 176 -9.89 -27.24 19.19
N LEU A 177 -9.97 -26.98 20.50
CA LEU A 177 -10.79 -27.78 21.41
C LEU A 177 -12.28 -27.69 21.02
N GLY A 178 -12.78 -26.51 20.71
CA GLY A 178 -14.15 -26.30 20.24
C GLY A 178 -14.48 -27.08 18.97
N ILE A 179 -13.56 -27.09 18.01
CA ILE A 179 -13.67 -27.88 16.77
C ILE A 179 -13.73 -29.38 17.09
N VAL A 180 -12.84 -29.88 17.95
CA VAL A 180 -12.82 -31.29 18.36
C VAL A 180 -14.14 -31.69 19.05
N LEU A 181 -14.62 -30.87 19.95
CA LEU A 181 -15.93 -31.11 20.65
C LEU A 181 -17.11 -31.12 19.66
N THR A 182 -17.08 -30.23 18.67
CA THR A 182 -18.12 -30.15 17.63
C THR A 182 -18.10 -31.38 16.70
N ILE A 183 -16.95 -31.91 16.37
CA ILE A 183 -16.83 -33.14 15.58
C ILE A 183 -17.24 -34.36 16.43
N ALA A 184 -16.80 -34.45 17.69
CA ALA A 184 -17.09 -35.53 18.59
C ALA A 184 -18.61 -35.67 18.87
N THR A 185 -19.35 -34.52 18.89
CA THR A 185 -20.80 -34.55 19.15
C THR A 185 -21.58 -35.30 18.06
N GLN A 186 -21.03 -35.45 16.85
CA GLN A 186 -21.69 -36.27 15.81
C GLN A 186 -21.82 -37.75 16.19
N PHE A 187 -20.98 -38.21 17.12
CA PHE A 187 -20.94 -39.61 17.58
C PHE A 187 -21.51 -39.79 18.97
N ASN A 188 -21.39 -38.81 19.88
CA ASN A 188 -21.70 -38.94 21.28
C ASN A 188 -22.86 -38.09 21.76
N HIS A 189 -23.41 -37.19 20.89
CA HIS A 189 -24.54 -36.31 21.17
C HIS A 189 -24.37 -35.37 22.41
N MET A 190 -23.13 -35.12 22.82
CA MET A 190 -22.83 -34.38 24.04
C MET A 190 -23.14 -32.88 23.92
N VAL A 191 -22.82 -32.24 22.78
CA VAL A 191 -23.06 -30.81 22.56
C VAL A 191 -24.46 -30.59 21.98
N TYR A 192 -24.81 -31.31 20.91
CA TYR A 192 -26.14 -31.29 20.30
C TYR A 192 -26.37 -32.60 19.53
N TYR A 193 -27.65 -32.84 19.20
CA TYR A 193 -28.02 -33.92 18.30
C TYR A 193 -29.26 -33.55 17.48
N ILE A 194 -29.47 -34.27 16.41
CA ILE A 194 -30.63 -34.15 15.55
C ILE A 194 -31.37 -35.46 15.61
N ASP A 195 -32.62 -35.39 16.03
CA ASP A 195 -33.45 -36.58 16.23
C ASP A 195 -33.90 -37.26 14.91
N SER A 196 -34.66 -38.34 15.02
CA SER A 196 -35.21 -39.07 13.90
C SER A 196 -36.25 -38.30 13.10
N GLN A 197 -36.84 -37.26 13.68
CA GLN A 197 -37.80 -36.36 13.04
C GLN A 197 -37.16 -35.12 12.45
N ASN A 198 -35.81 -35.09 12.42
CA ASN A 198 -34.99 -34.01 11.90
C ASN A 198 -35.09 -32.69 12.66
N TYR A 199 -35.33 -32.74 13.98
CA TYR A 199 -35.28 -31.59 14.86
C TYR A 199 -33.98 -31.53 15.66
N TYR A 200 -33.45 -30.28 15.79
CA TYR A 200 -32.27 -29.98 16.60
C TYR A 200 -32.60 -30.02 18.11
N HIS A 201 -31.73 -30.67 18.88
CA HIS A 201 -31.77 -30.71 20.33
C HIS A 201 -30.42 -30.41 20.96
N ARG A 202 -30.42 -29.76 22.12
CA ARG A 202 -29.20 -29.49 22.89
C ARG A 202 -28.79 -30.73 23.69
N GLY A 203 -27.48 -31.02 23.66
CA GLY A 203 -26.89 -32.07 24.50
C GLY A 203 -26.51 -31.55 25.89
N PRO A 204 -26.12 -32.46 26.80
CA PRO A 204 -25.80 -32.11 28.19
C PRO A 204 -24.60 -31.18 28.35
N LEU A 205 -23.67 -31.17 27.43
CA LEU A 205 -22.47 -30.32 27.44
C LEU A 205 -22.60 -29.10 26.50
N PHE A 206 -23.81 -28.74 26.10
CA PHE A 206 -24.08 -27.62 25.20
C PHE A 206 -23.46 -26.29 25.67
N ALA A 207 -23.34 -26.06 26.97
CA ALA A 207 -22.77 -24.83 27.52
C ALA A 207 -21.24 -24.70 27.31
N ILE A 208 -20.50 -25.80 27.11
CA ILE A 208 -19.05 -25.78 27.04
C ILE A 208 -18.53 -24.98 25.82
N PRO A 209 -18.98 -25.24 24.57
CA PRO A 209 -18.59 -24.41 23.42
C PRO A 209 -18.96 -22.95 23.59
N GLN A 210 -20.07 -22.63 24.26
CA GLN A 210 -20.49 -21.25 24.50
C GLN A 210 -19.54 -20.52 25.46
N ILE A 211 -19.19 -21.17 26.58
CA ILE A 211 -18.21 -20.66 27.55
C ILE A 211 -16.84 -20.46 26.87
N LEU A 212 -16.43 -21.43 26.04
CA LEU A 212 -15.18 -21.37 25.33
C LEU A 212 -15.12 -20.13 24.40
N GLY A 213 -16.18 -19.88 23.62
CA GLY A 213 -16.30 -18.69 22.76
C GLY A 213 -16.27 -17.38 23.57
N LEU A 214 -16.90 -17.32 24.75
CA LEU A 214 -16.86 -16.15 25.64
C LEU A 214 -15.43 -15.88 26.15
N VAL A 215 -14.69 -16.94 26.52
CA VAL A 215 -13.28 -16.81 26.95
C VAL A 215 -12.39 -16.29 25.78
N GLU A 216 -12.56 -16.83 24.58
CA GLU A 216 -11.85 -16.37 23.38
C GLU A 216 -12.14 -14.89 23.11
N LEU A 217 -13.40 -14.48 23.18
CA LEU A 217 -13.84 -13.10 23.01
C LEU A 217 -13.19 -12.15 24.02
N ALA A 218 -13.20 -12.53 25.31
CA ALA A 218 -12.55 -11.76 26.37
C ALA A 218 -11.04 -11.60 26.13
N LEU A 219 -10.36 -12.65 25.69
CA LEU A 219 -8.94 -12.61 25.34
C LEU A 219 -8.64 -11.68 24.15
N ILE A 220 -9.52 -11.65 23.14
CA ILE A 220 -9.39 -10.73 22.01
C ILE A 220 -9.56 -9.28 22.46
N VAL A 221 -10.55 -8.98 23.29
CA VAL A 221 -10.75 -7.64 23.87
C VAL A 221 -9.53 -7.21 24.68
N MET A 222 -8.98 -8.09 25.53
CA MET A 222 -7.75 -7.81 26.27
C MET A 222 -6.58 -7.53 25.33
N LEU A 223 -6.45 -8.29 24.24
CA LEU A 223 -5.41 -8.08 23.23
C LEU A 223 -5.53 -6.69 22.58
N ILE A 224 -6.73 -6.23 22.26
CA ILE A 224 -7.00 -4.90 21.71
C ILE A 224 -6.64 -3.81 22.72
N ILE A 225 -7.10 -3.92 23.97
CA ILE A 225 -6.87 -2.91 25.02
C ILE A 225 -5.38 -2.78 25.36
N GLU A 226 -4.68 -3.89 25.55
CA GLU A 226 -3.23 -3.89 25.84
C GLU A 226 -2.40 -3.22 24.74
N ASN A 227 -2.85 -3.33 23.52
CA ASN A 227 -2.12 -2.80 22.35
C ASN A 227 -2.72 -1.51 21.79
N ARG A 228 -3.59 -0.81 22.53
CA ARG A 228 -4.27 0.42 22.10
C ARG A 228 -3.35 1.49 21.52
N LYS A 229 -2.10 1.56 22.01
CA LYS A 229 -1.10 2.53 21.55
C LYS A 229 -0.61 2.25 20.12
N ASN A 230 -0.76 1.04 19.63
CA ASN A 230 -0.34 0.61 18.30
C ASN A 230 -1.47 0.73 17.26
N LEU A 231 -2.69 1.03 17.70
CA LEU A 231 -3.86 1.20 16.86
C LEU A 231 -4.16 2.69 16.66
N SER A 232 -4.61 3.07 15.46
CA SER A 232 -5.20 4.38 15.26
C SER A 232 -6.49 4.50 16.06
N ARG A 233 -6.86 5.73 16.46
CA ARG A 233 -8.12 5.95 17.22
C ARG A 233 -9.35 5.37 16.51
N PRO A 234 -9.57 5.60 15.19
CA PRO A 234 -10.69 5.00 14.50
C PRO A 234 -10.68 3.48 14.55
N LEU A 235 -9.54 2.85 14.32
CA LEU A 235 -9.43 1.40 14.30
C LEU A 235 -9.61 0.77 15.71
N PHE A 236 -9.11 1.43 16.75
CA PHE A 236 -9.36 1.01 18.13
C PHE A 236 -10.85 1.03 18.48
N VAL A 237 -11.55 2.14 18.15
CA VAL A 237 -12.98 2.30 18.41
C VAL A 237 -13.79 1.25 17.64
N THR A 238 -13.53 1.08 16.35
CA THR A 238 -14.26 0.10 15.52
C THR A 238 -13.99 -1.34 15.94
N SER A 239 -12.76 -1.67 16.35
CA SER A 239 -12.43 -3.00 16.86
C SER A 239 -13.16 -3.32 18.18
N LEU A 240 -13.41 -2.33 19.03
CA LEU A 240 -14.22 -2.50 20.23
C LEU A 240 -15.73 -2.49 19.93
N SER A 241 -16.19 -1.62 19.02
CA SER A 241 -17.60 -1.56 18.63
C SER A 241 -18.07 -2.85 17.95
N PHE A 242 -17.15 -3.66 17.41
CA PHE A 242 -17.45 -5.00 16.90
C PHE A 242 -18.25 -5.86 17.88
N PHE A 243 -18.02 -5.70 19.18
CA PHE A 243 -18.70 -6.49 20.22
C PHE A 243 -20.05 -5.89 20.64
N VAL A 244 -20.29 -4.61 20.39
CA VAL A 244 -21.49 -3.89 20.87
C VAL A 244 -22.76 -4.40 20.18
N LEU A 245 -22.75 -4.47 18.86
CA LEU A 245 -23.94 -4.86 18.10
C LEU A 245 -24.35 -6.32 18.36
N PRO A 246 -23.45 -7.30 18.38
CA PRO A 246 -23.80 -8.67 18.78
C PRO A 246 -24.36 -8.79 20.22
N ILE A 247 -23.87 -8.01 21.18
CA ILE A 247 -24.41 -7.98 22.56
C ILE A 247 -25.83 -7.44 22.55
N VAL A 248 -26.08 -6.31 21.87
CA VAL A 248 -27.42 -5.72 21.77
C VAL A 248 -28.39 -6.69 21.12
N THR A 249 -28.01 -7.32 20.00
CA THR A 249 -28.88 -8.30 19.34
C THR A 249 -29.13 -9.55 20.16
N THR A 250 -28.15 -9.98 20.96
CA THR A 250 -28.36 -11.07 21.93
C THR A 250 -29.43 -10.71 22.99
N ILE A 251 -29.40 -9.50 23.54
CA ILE A 251 -30.42 -9.02 24.47
C ILE A 251 -31.81 -9.00 23.80
N VAL A 252 -31.89 -8.47 22.57
CA VAL A 252 -33.14 -8.46 21.81
C VAL A 252 -33.65 -9.87 21.55
N GLN A 253 -32.78 -10.84 21.23
CA GLN A 253 -33.18 -12.24 21.04
C GLN A 253 -33.64 -12.94 22.32
N ILE A 254 -33.18 -12.50 23.48
CA ILE A 254 -33.69 -13.00 24.78
C ILE A 254 -35.13 -12.50 25.03
N LEU A 255 -35.38 -11.23 24.66
CA LEU A 255 -36.69 -10.59 24.86
C LEU A 255 -37.72 -11.00 23.79
N HIS A 256 -37.27 -11.22 22.56
CA HIS A 256 -38.09 -11.56 21.40
C HIS A 256 -37.68 -12.92 20.83
N TYR A 257 -38.39 -13.95 21.25
CA TYR A 257 -38.12 -15.33 20.84
C TYR A 257 -38.32 -15.55 19.34
N GLY A 258 -37.36 -16.27 18.72
CA GLY A 258 -37.43 -16.71 17.31
C GLY A 258 -36.71 -15.81 16.29
N LEU A 259 -36.15 -14.65 16.70
CA LEU A 259 -35.36 -13.80 15.79
C LEU A 259 -33.90 -14.25 15.75
N ALA A 260 -33.33 -14.44 14.55
CA ALA A 260 -31.92 -14.81 14.33
C ALA A 260 -31.10 -13.57 13.90
N LEU A 261 -30.93 -12.61 14.81
CA LEU A 261 -30.26 -11.32 14.48
C LEU A 261 -28.73 -11.33 14.68
N GLN A 262 -28.19 -12.33 15.34
CA GLN A 262 -26.80 -12.31 15.81
C GLN A 262 -25.80 -12.47 14.65
N ALA A 263 -26.08 -13.36 13.69
CA ALA A 263 -25.19 -13.59 12.55
C ALA A 263 -25.06 -12.33 11.68
N ILE A 264 -26.18 -11.64 11.42
CA ILE A 264 -26.15 -10.38 10.68
C ILE A 264 -25.47 -9.26 11.46
N ALA A 265 -25.63 -9.22 12.79
CA ALA A 265 -24.96 -8.25 13.65
C ALA A 265 -23.41 -8.41 13.58
N ILE A 266 -22.92 -9.65 13.65
CA ILE A 266 -21.51 -9.96 13.48
C ILE A 266 -21.03 -9.53 12.07
N THR A 267 -21.82 -9.86 11.05
CA THR A 267 -21.53 -9.49 9.66
C THR A 267 -21.37 -7.98 9.51
N ILE A 268 -22.34 -7.18 9.96
CA ILE A 268 -22.27 -5.71 9.87
C ILE A 268 -21.07 -5.17 10.64
N SER A 269 -20.84 -5.66 11.86
CA SER A 269 -19.75 -5.20 12.71
C SER A 269 -18.38 -5.45 12.10
N ILE A 270 -18.18 -6.61 11.48
CA ILE A 270 -16.90 -6.92 10.83
C ILE A 270 -16.69 -6.11 9.55
N GLN A 271 -17.75 -5.87 8.77
CA GLN A 271 -17.67 -5.03 7.58
C GLN A 271 -17.23 -3.61 7.96
N PHE A 272 -17.85 -3.02 8.98
CA PHE A 272 -17.48 -1.70 9.46
C PHE A 272 -16.01 -1.64 9.88
N THR A 273 -15.54 -2.63 10.65
CA THR A 273 -14.14 -2.72 11.08
C THR A 273 -13.20 -2.82 9.88
N PHE A 274 -13.52 -3.65 8.89
CA PHE A 274 -12.66 -3.84 7.72
C PHE A 274 -12.61 -2.64 6.76
N VAL A 275 -13.73 -1.93 6.62
CA VAL A 275 -13.79 -0.69 5.84
C VAL A 275 -12.88 0.38 6.47
N VAL A 276 -13.03 0.62 7.78
CA VAL A 276 -12.19 1.60 8.49
C VAL A 276 -10.72 1.21 8.43
N ASP A 277 -10.41 -0.07 8.65
CA ASP A 277 -9.05 -0.57 8.54
C ASP A 277 -8.44 -0.38 7.14
N THR A 278 -9.21 -0.60 6.10
CA THR A 278 -8.76 -0.42 4.71
C THR A 278 -8.50 1.05 4.39
N ILE A 279 -9.38 1.95 4.86
CA ILE A 279 -9.19 3.40 4.73
C ILE A 279 -7.91 3.86 5.43
N GLU A 280 -7.71 3.47 6.68
CA GLU A 280 -6.52 3.84 7.47
C GLU A 280 -5.23 3.29 6.85
N MET A 281 -5.25 2.04 6.37
CA MET A 281 -4.12 1.43 5.69
C MET A 281 -3.77 2.17 4.40
N ASN A 282 -4.76 2.49 3.56
CA ASN A 282 -4.56 3.23 2.31
C ASN A 282 -4.04 4.65 2.57
N LYS A 283 -4.56 5.34 3.59
CA LYS A 283 -4.07 6.66 4.01
C LYS A 283 -2.60 6.62 4.42
N LYS A 284 -2.21 5.60 5.19
CA LYS A 284 -0.82 5.40 5.60
C LYS A 284 0.11 5.14 4.42
N ILE A 285 -0.32 4.30 3.46
CA ILE A 285 0.45 4.03 2.25
C ILE A 285 0.67 5.32 1.45
N ARG A 286 -0.39 6.11 1.22
CA ARG A 286 -0.28 7.38 0.49
C ARG A 286 0.67 8.34 1.17
N SER A 287 0.55 8.53 2.49
CA SER A 287 1.45 9.44 3.22
C SER A 287 2.92 9.00 3.17
N GLN A 288 3.18 7.70 3.12
CA GLN A 288 4.55 7.17 2.95
C GLN A 288 5.07 7.39 1.52
N ASP A 289 4.22 7.19 0.51
CA ASP A 289 4.57 7.44 -0.88
C ASP A 289 4.85 8.94 -1.12
N ASP A 290 4.02 9.84 -0.57
CA ASP A 290 4.22 11.29 -0.65
C ASP A 290 5.53 11.72 0.04
N ALA A 291 5.80 11.19 1.23
CA ALA A 291 7.04 11.47 1.95
C ALA A 291 8.28 10.95 1.18
N TYR A 292 8.18 9.76 0.58
CA TYR A 292 9.24 9.21 -0.24
C TYR A 292 9.48 10.03 -1.50
N GLN A 293 8.43 10.44 -2.20
CA GLN A 293 8.53 11.30 -3.39
C GLN A 293 9.24 12.61 -3.05
N LYS A 294 8.87 13.24 -1.92
CA LYS A 294 9.50 14.46 -1.46
C LYS A 294 10.99 14.28 -1.18
N VAL A 295 11.36 13.25 -0.42
CA VAL A 295 12.78 12.95 -0.12
C VAL A 295 13.56 12.62 -1.39
N SER A 296 12.95 11.87 -2.33
CA SER A 296 13.57 11.55 -3.61
C SER A 296 13.78 12.80 -4.47
N TYR A 297 12.81 13.71 -4.50
CA TYR A 297 12.93 14.98 -5.22
C TYR A 297 14.03 15.85 -4.60
N GLU A 298 14.04 16.04 -3.28
CA GLU A 298 15.09 16.81 -2.57
C GLU A 298 16.49 16.22 -2.75
N ALA A 299 16.61 14.90 -2.88
CA ALA A 299 17.90 14.26 -3.18
C ALA A 299 18.35 14.43 -4.65
N GLN A 300 17.42 14.61 -5.57
CA GLN A 300 17.69 14.76 -7.00
C GLN A 300 17.87 16.20 -7.44
N HIS A 301 17.34 17.17 -6.71
CA HIS A 301 17.39 18.58 -7.06
C HIS A 301 18.21 19.40 -6.06
N ASP A 302 18.86 20.46 -6.56
CA ASP A 302 19.58 21.42 -5.73
C ASP A 302 18.60 22.34 -5.00
N GLY A 303 18.73 22.45 -3.68
CA GLY A 303 17.77 23.19 -2.83
C GLY A 303 17.73 24.70 -3.04
N LEU A 304 18.75 25.30 -3.71
CA LEU A 304 18.81 26.74 -4.00
C LEU A 304 18.21 27.11 -5.37
N THR A 305 18.44 26.25 -6.38
CA THR A 305 18.14 26.53 -7.80
C THR A 305 17.02 25.69 -8.37
N ASP A 306 16.68 24.58 -7.69
CA ASP A 306 15.72 23.59 -8.18
C ASP A 306 16.13 22.99 -9.56
N LEU A 307 17.42 23.00 -9.85
CA LEU A 307 18.05 22.27 -10.96
C LEU A 307 18.38 20.84 -10.49
N TRP A 308 18.72 19.95 -11.42
CA TRP A 308 19.28 18.67 -11.04
C TRP A 308 20.52 18.86 -10.15
N SER A 309 20.62 18.09 -9.07
CA SER A 309 21.84 18.00 -8.27
C SER A 309 22.97 17.35 -9.08
N LYS A 310 24.24 17.62 -8.74
CA LYS A 310 25.42 17.06 -9.41
C LYS A 310 25.34 15.56 -9.62
N SER A 311 24.95 14.80 -8.59
CA SER A 311 24.89 13.34 -8.67
C SER A 311 23.74 12.84 -9.55
N ALA A 312 22.55 13.41 -9.39
CA ALA A 312 21.39 13.00 -10.17
C ALA A 312 21.51 13.47 -11.64
N GLY A 313 21.99 14.69 -11.87
CA GLY A 313 22.22 15.21 -13.21
C GLY A 313 23.26 14.40 -13.97
N ARG A 314 24.35 14.01 -13.31
CA ARG A 314 25.37 13.13 -13.91
C ARG A 314 24.75 11.79 -14.34
N GLU A 315 23.97 11.15 -13.49
CA GLU A 315 23.28 9.90 -13.82
C GLU A 315 22.32 10.06 -15.00
N GLN A 316 21.57 11.18 -15.06
CA GLN A 316 20.67 11.47 -16.18
C GLN A 316 21.42 11.66 -17.51
N ILE A 317 22.56 12.35 -17.49
CA ILE A 317 23.38 12.57 -18.68
C ILE A 317 24.06 11.27 -19.13
N GLU A 318 24.61 10.48 -18.19
CA GLU A 318 25.19 9.15 -18.49
C GLU A 318 24.14 8.22 -19.11
N ASN A 319 22.92 8.20 -18.55
CA ASN A 319 21.82 7.43 -19.10
C ASN A 319 21.42 7.89 -20.49
N TYR A 320 21.42 9.19 -20.77
CA TYR A 320 21.14 9.70 -22.11
C TYR A 320 22.22 9.26 -23.12
N PHE A 321 23.50 9.44 -22.80
CA PHE A 321 24.59 9.03 -23.66
C PHE A 321 24.64 7.53 -23.93
N ALA A 322 24.29 6.71 -22.93
CA ALA A 322 24.23 5.26 -23.08
C ALA A 322 23.12 4.77 -24.04
N HIS A 323 22.14 5.62 -24.34
CA HIS A 323 21.01 5.29 -25.22
C HIS A 323 21.02 6.08 -26.54
N MET A 324 21.99 6.97 -26.74
CA MET A 324 22.15 7.69 -28.01
C MET A 324 22.44 6.73 -29.16
N GLN A 325 21.81 6.98 -30.30
CA GLN A 325 22.09 6.30 -31.55
C GLN A 325 23.26 6.98 -32.28
N GLU A 326 23.80 6.31 -33.29
CA GLU A 326 24.96 6.84 -34.05
C GLU A 326 24.69 8.21 -34.69
N ASP A 327 23.47 8.44 -35.16
CA ASP A 327 23.05 9.69 -35.82
C ASP A 327 22.57 10.77 -34.83
N ASP A 328 22.46 10.45 -33.52
CA ASP A 328 22.03 11.42 -32.51
C ASP A 328 23.13 12.43 -32.22
N GLN A 329 22.73 13.67 -31.98
CA GLN A 329 23.61 14.79 -31.69
C GLN A 329 23.22 15.45 -30.37
N ALA A 330 24.22 15.98 -29.65
CA ALA A 330 23.99 16.71 -28.41
C ALA A 330 25.06 17.77 -28.17
N VAL A 331 24.82 18.70 -27.25
CA VAL A 331 25.81 19.65 -26.76
C VAL A 331 25.86 19.63 -25.26
N LEU A 332 27.05 19.43 -24.70
CA LEU A 332 27.30 19.58 -23.27
C LEU A 332 27.93 20.96 -23.03
N ILE A 333 27.27 21.74 -22.18
CA ILE A 333 27.67 23.11 -21.88
C ILE A 333 28.08 23.19 -20.43
N PHE A 334 29.25 23.75 -20.14
CA PHE A 334 29.74 24.08 -18.83
C PHE A 334 29.70 25.59 -18.64
N VAL A 335 29.05 26.08 -17.59
CA VAL A 335 28.87 27.51 -17.27
C VAL A 335 29.40 27.77 -15.88
N ASP A 336 30.11 28.89 -15.71
CA ASP A 336 30.67 29.31 -14.42
C ASP A 336 30.48 30.82 -14.26
N ILE A 337 30.11 31.27 -13.06
CA ILE A 337 29.95 32.71 -12.76
C ILE A 337 31.31 33.32 -12.49
N ASP A 338 31.71 34.26 -13.33
CA ASP A 338 33.00 34.89 -13.21
C ASP A 338 33.15 35.69 -11.92
N ASP A 339 34.29 35.53 -11.26
CA ASP A 339 34.64 36.22 -9.99
C ASP A 339 33.60 36.11 -8.88
N PHE A 340 32.86 34.99 -8.80
CA PHE A 340 31.76 34.77 -7.86
C PHE A 340 32.17 34.97 -6.38
N LYS A 341 33.41 34.62 -6.05
CA LYS A 341 33.93 34.91 -4.70
C LYS A 341 33.96 36.40 -4.41
N GLN A 342 34.39 37.24 -5.37
CA GLN A 342 34.44 38.70 -5.23
C GLN A 342 33.02 39.27 -5.06
N ILE A 343 32.02 38.72 -5.78
CA ILE A 343 30.63 39.10 -5.61
C ILE A 343 30.19 38.84 -4.16
N ASN A 344 30.46 37.64 -3.64
CA ASN A 344 30.15 37.31 -2.24
C ASN A 344 30.89 38.21 -1.23
N ASP A 345 32.15 38.45 -1.44
CA ASP A 345 33.00 39.26 -0.55
C ASP A 345 32.55 40.74 -0.55
N THR A 346 32.09 41.26 -1.71
CA THR A 346 31.70 42.67 -1.88
C THR A 346 30.24 42.91 -1.44
N TYR A 347 29.30 42.03 -1.83
CA TYR A 347 27.87 42.28 -1.65
C TYR A 347 27.18 41.29 -0.65
N GLY A 348 27.95 40.34 -0.15
CA GLY A 348 27.47 39.33 0.81
C GLY A 348 26.78 38.13 0.14
N HIS A 349 26.76 37.01 0.86
CA HIS A 349 26.25 35.73 0.38
C HIS A 349 24.80 35.75 -0.12
N LYS A 350 23.94 36.64 0.42
CA LYS A 350 22.54 36.77 -0.06
C LYS A 350 22.48 37.25 -1.51
N VAL A 351 23.41 38.11 -1.91
CA VAL A 351 23.51 38.60 -3.28
C VAL A 351 24.10 37.52 -4.19
N GLY A 352 25.10 36.78 -3.69
CA GLY A 352 25.60 35.59 -4.39
C GLY A 352 24.50 34.54 -4.63
N ASP A 353 23.71 34.23 -3.62
CA ASP A 353 22.55 33.29 -3.75
C ASP A 353 21.51 33.80 -4.76
N PHE A 354 21.30 35.11 -4.85
CA PHE A 354 20.42 35.71 -5.84
C PHE A 354 20.96 35.47 -7.25
N TRP A 355 22.26 35.70 -7.50
CA TRP A 355 22.87 35.48 -8.83
C TRP A 355 22.90 33.99 -9.20
N ILE A 356 23.16 33.10 -8.26
CA ILE A 356 23.03 31.66 -8.47
C ILE A 356 21.62 31.32 -8.99
N ARG A 357 20.56 31.87 -8.36
CA ARG A 357 19.17 31.64 -8.82
C ARG A 357 18.90 32.26 -10.19
N GLU A 358 19.38 33.48 -10.44
CA GLU A 358 19.13 34.19 -11.70
C GLU A 358 19.78 33.48 -12.89
N VAL A 359 21.03 33.00 -12.74
CA VAL A 359 21.71 32.17 -13.75
C VAL A 359 20.91 30.89 -13.98
N ALA A 360 20.51 30.18 -12.93
CA ALA A 360 19.72 28.95 -13.03
C ALA A 360 18.38 29.18 -13.76
N GLN A 361 17.66 30.27 -13.43
CA GLN A 361 16.41 30.63 -14.08
C GLN A 361 16.60 31.01 -15.55
N THR A 362 17.68 31.71 -15.85
CA THR A 362 18.03 32.07 -17.24
C THR A 362 18.29 30.83 -18.07
N LEU A 363 19.04 29.86 -17.55
CA LEU A 363 19.23 28.54 -18.19
C LEU A 363 17.87 27.83 -18.37
N LYS A 364 17.04 27.75 -17.35
CA LYS A 364 15.69 27.12 -17.46
C LYS A 364 14.80 27.79 -18.52
N ARG A 365 14.90 29.10 -18.72
CA ARG A 365 14.10 29.83 -19.73
C ARG A 365 14.57 29.60 -21.16
N LEU A 366 15.85 29.37 -21.35
CA LEU A 366 16.48 29.24 -22.68
C LEU A 366 16.43 27.84 -23.25
N TYR A 367 16.47 26.83 -22.39
CA TYR A 367 16.49 25.43 -22.79
C TYR A 367 15.15 24.77 -22.63
N ARG A 368 14.92 23.64 -23.33
CA ARG A 368 13.66 22.91 -23.33
C ARG A 368 13.49 22.14 -22.03
N HIS A 369 12.26 21.80 -21.72
CA HIS A 369 11.94 20.96 -20.55
C HIS A 369 12.66 19.59 -20.57
N ASP A 370 12.93 19.05 -21.76
CA ASP A 370 13.59 17.74 -21.92
C ASP A 370 15.12 17.83 -21.85
N ASP A 371 15.72 19.02 -21.91
CA ASP A 371 17.14 19.22 -21.70
C ASP A 371 17.50 19.03 -20.23
N ILE A 372 18.73 18.61 -19.94
CA ILE A 372 19.17 18.32 -18.57
C ILE A 372 20.03 19.48 -18.08
N ILE A 373 19.56 20.22 -17.10
CA ILE A 373 20.29 21.33 -16.49
C ILE A 373 20.63 20.99 -15.06
N VAL A 374 21.89 21.07 -14.71
CA VAL A 374 22.49 20.59 -13.46
C VAL A 374 23.22 21.74 -12.77
N ARG A 375 23.05 21.91 -11.46
CA ARG A 375 23.99 22.68 -10.66
C ARG A 375 25.15 21.76 -10.27
N PHE A 376 26.33 22.01 -10.87
CA PHE A 376 27.49 21.11 -10.77
C PHE A 376 28.40 21.44 -9.57
N GLY A 377 28.49 22.71 -9.22
CA GLY A 377 29.28 23.23 -8.11
C GLY A 377 28.58 24.40 -7.41
N GLY A 378 29.30 25.20 -6.66
CA GLY A 378 28.81 26.41 -6.00
C GLY A 378 28.19 27.42 -6.98
N ASP A 379 28.95 27.76 -7.98
CA ASP A 379 28.73 28.73 -9.06
C ASP A 379 28.81 28.12 -10.45
N GLU A 380 28.95 26.78 -10.53
CA GLU A 380 29.11 26.01 -11.76
C GLU A 380 27.82 25.30 -12.16
N TYR A 381 27.53 25.31 -13.48
CA TYR A 381 26.39 24.64 -14.09
C TYR A 381 26.80 23.78 -15.25
N VAL A 382 26.09 22.69 -15.44
CA VAL A 382 26.22 21.85 -16.64
C VAL A 382 24.85 21.71 -17.28
N ALA A 383 24.77 21.93 -18.60
CA ALA A 383 23.56 21.71 -19.37
C ALA A 383 23.86 20.74 -20.54
N LEU A 384 23.01 19.70 -20.67
CA LEU A 384 23.01 18.83 -21.84
C LEU A 384 21.78 19.19 -22.69
N ILE A 385 22.09 19.69 -23.92
CA ILE A 385 21.07 20.03 -24.90
C ILE A 385 20.98 18.87 -25.88
N LYS A 386 19.77 18.32 -26.00
CA LYS A 386 19.53 17.11 -26.77
C LYS A 386 19.14 17.42 -28.21
N ASN A 387 19.46 16.48 -29.12
CA ASN A 387 19.05 16.49 -30.53
C ASN A 387 19.45 17.76 -31.26
N THR A 388 20.63 18.30 -30.97
CA THR A 388 21.22 19.43 -31.66
C THR A 388 22.76 19.47 -31.54
N ALA A 389 23.45 19.81 -32.60
CA ALA A 389 24.83 20.17 -32.58
C ALA A 389 25.10 21.26 -33.64
N ASN A 390 24.06 21.95 -34.13
CA ASN A 390 24.20 23.05 -35.10
C ASN A 390 24.86 24.24 -34.41
N GLU A 391 26.06 24.59 -34.87
CA GLU A 391 26.93 25.64 -34.34
C GLU A 391 26.20 26.98 -34.21
N ARG A 392 25.53 27.41 -35.30
CA ARG A 392 24.80 28.69 -35.31
C ARG A 392 23.68 28.75 -34.26
N VAL A 393 22.98 27.62 -34.02
CA VAL A 393 21.94 27.53 -33.01
C VAL A 393 22.55 27.63 -31.61
N ILE A 394 23.66 26.94 -31.39
CA ILE A 394 24.37 26.96 -30.11
C ILE A 394 24.86 28.36 -29.81
N GLU A 395 25.61 28.97 -30.74
CA GLU A 395 26.14 30.33 -30.60
C GLU A 395 25.05 31.36 -30.35
N SER A 396 23.94 31.32 -31.12
CA SER A 396 22.81 32.23 -30.92
C SER A 396 22.17 32.07 -29.55
N THR A 397 22.10 30.86 -29.02
CA THR A 397 21.53 30.59 -27.68
C THR A 397 22.50 31.06 -26.59
N LEU A 398 23.79 30.82 -26.73
CA LEU A 398 24.81 31.30 -25.80
C LEU A 398 24.89 32.83 -25.77
N ASP A 399 24.80 33.47 -26.93
CA ASP A 399 24.72 34.93 -27.01
C ASP A 399 23.43 35.49 -26.38
N LEU A 400 22.35 34.80 -26.54
CA LEU A 400 21.08 35.18 -25.87
C LEU A 400 21.19 35.05 -24.35
N PHE A 401 21.80 33.97 -23.84
CA PHE A 401 22.10 33.81 -22.43
C PHE A 401 22.95 34.98 -21.90
N ARG A 402 24.05 35.30 -22.55
CA ARG A 402 24.90 36.39 -22.12
C ARG A 402 24.16 37.75 -22.11
N ARG A 403 23.37 38.03 -23.17
CA ARG A 403 22.53 39.25 -23.22
C ARG A 403 21.53 39.35 -22.13
N GLN A 404 20.81 38.25 -21.80
CA GLN A 404 19.84 38.26 -20.70
C GLN A 404 20.51 38.46 -19.34
N LEU A 405 21.67 37.85 -19.13
CA LEU A 405 22.43 38.05 -17.90
C LEU A 405 22.97 39.47 -17.77
N ALA A 406 23.50 40.05 -18.85
CA ALA A 406 23.96 41.44 -18.88
C ALA A 406 22.79 42.43 -18.62
N GLN A 407 21.60 42.15 -19.13
CA GLN A 407 20.41 42.95 -18.85
C GLN A 407 20.04 42.91 -17.38
N ALA A 408 20.06 41.71 -16.74
CA ALA A 408 19.86 41.57 -15.33
C ALA A 408 20.92 42.28 -14.49
N SER A 409 22.21 42.13 -14.88
CA SER A 409 23.35 42.86 -14.29
C SER A 409 23.13 44.37 -14.27
N ALA A 410 22.76 44.95 -15.40
CA ALA A 410 22.48 46.37 -15.53
C ALA A 410 21.29 46.82 -14.65
N GLN A 411 20.24 46.00 -14.58
CA GLN A 411 19.05 46.32 -13.78
C GLN A 411 19.36 46.37 -12.29
N TYR A 412 20.25 45.50 -11.81
CA TYR A 412 20.61 45.44 -10.38
C TYR A 412 21.89 46.25 -10.05
N GLY A 413 22.48 46.91 -11.02
CA GLY A 413 23.68 47.72 -10.83
C GLY A 413 24.92 46.94 -10.40
N GLN A 414 25.05 45.68 -10.80
CA GLN A 414 26.10 44.76 -10.46
C GLN A 414 26.70 44.18 -11.75
N ASP A 415 28.00 44.13 -11.83
CA ASP A 415 28.69 43.63 -13.04
C ASP A 415 28.92 42.12 -12.90
N VAL A 416 27.97 41.30 -13.38
CA VAL A 416 28.02 39.83 -13.29
C VAL A 416 28.02 39.21 -14.67
N HIS A 417 29.04 38.42 -14.92
CA HIS A 417 29.22 37.68 -16.17
C HIS A 417 29.39 36.20 -15.91
N CYS A 418 29.20 35.38 -16.96
CA CYS A 418 29.51 33.96 -16.95
C CYS A 418 30.42 33.63 -18.11
N SER A 419 31.45 32.84 -17.83
CA SER A 419 32.25 32.17 -18.86
C SER A 419 31.62 30.81 -19.19
N ILE A 420 31.70 30.39 -20.44
CA ILE A 420 31.03 29.19 -20.94
C ILE A 420 31.98 28.38 -21.83
N GLY A 421 31.99 27.06 -21.61
CA GLY A 421 32.59 26.08 -22.52
C GLY A 421 31.55 25.13 -23.05
N ALA A 422 31.49 24.91 -24.35
CA ALA A 422 30.55 24.01 -24.99
C ALA A 422 31.29 22.90 -25.76
N CYS A 423 30.90 21.66 -25.54
CA CYS A 423 31.40 20.49 -26.27
C CYS A 423 30.28 19.92 -27.14
N ARG A 424 30.46 19.96 -28.48
CA ARG A 424 29.49 19.38 -29.43
C ARG A 424 29.78 17.90 -29.63
N VAL A 425 28.75 17.09 -29.43
CA VAL A 425 28.74 15.65 -29.73
C VAL A 425 28.04 15.46 -31.07
N LEU A 426 28.81 15.22 -32.11
CA LEU A 426 28.31 15.11 -33.49
C LEU A 426 27.82 13.71 -33.85
N SER A 427 28.17 12.70 -33.04
CA SER A 427 27.68 11.31 -33.15
C SER A 427 27.55 10.70 -31.80
N GLY A 428 26.45 9.94 -31.57
CA GLY A 428 26.18 9.24 -30.32
C GLY A 428 27.00 7.98 -30.06
N LYS A 429 27.93 7.62 -30.99
CA LYS A 429 28.73 6.40 -30.87
C LYS A 429 29.80 6.52 -29.79
N ASN A 430 29.71 5.69 -28.75
CA ASN A 430 30.72 5.59 -27.69
C ASN A 430 31.05 6.91 -26.98
N VAL A 431 30.06 7.72 -26.67
CA VAL A 431 30.25 8.97 -25.93
C VAL A 431 30.56 8.69 -24.48
N ASP A 432 31.69 9.16 -23.98
CA ASP A 432 32.04 9.12 -22.55
C ASP A 432 31.79 10.48 -21.90
N LEU A 433 30.97 10.49 -20.84
CA LEU A 433 30.61 11.72 -20.13
C LEU A 433 31.82 12.42 -19.52
N SER A 434 32.78 11.67 -18.96
CA SER A 434 33.93 12.27 -18.29
C SER A 434 34.83 12.97 -19.30
N LEU A 435 35.00 12.42 -20.52
CA LEU A 435 35.72 13.05 -21.61
C LEU A 435 34.97 14.28 -22.14
N CYS A 436 33.66 14.17 -22.35
CA CYS A 436 32.84 15.29 -22.83
C CYS A 436 32.88 16.48 -21.84
N LEU A 437 32.79 16.19 -20.52
CA LEU A 437 32.96 17.19 -19.45
C LEU A 437 34.37 17.81 -19.51
N GLY A 438 35.43 17.01 -19.74
CA GLY A 438 36.79 17.51 -19.87
C GLY A 438 36.97 18.46 -21.04
N PHE A 439 36.38 18.17 -22.21
CA PHE A 439 36.38 19.07 -23.37
C PHE A 439 35.65 20.38 -23.07
N ALA A 440 34.46 20.32 -22.44
CA ALA A 440 33.68 21.49 -22.08
C ALA A 440 34.41 22.35 -21.00
N ASP A 441 35.05 21.73 -20.02
CA ASP A 441 35.86 22.43 -18.99
C ASP A 441 37.09 23.12 -19.60
N HIS A 442 37.79 22.42 -20.51
CA HIS A 442 38.90 23.03 -21.24
C HIS A 442 38.46 24.26 -22.07
N ALA A 443 37.34 24.17 -22.75
CA ALA A 443 36.76 25.29 -23.51
C ALA A 443 36.35 26.43 -22.55
N LEU A 444 35.78 26.13 -21.41
CA LEU A 444 35.49 27.12 -20.36
C LEU A 444 36.75 27.84 -19.85
N TYR A 445 37.80 27.07 -19.62
CA TYR A 445 39.10 27.65 -19.23
C TYR A 445 39.66 28.62 -20.29
N GLN A 446 39.51 28.27 -21.59
CA GLN A 446 39.88 29.18 -22.69
C GLN A 446 39.07 30.48 -22.63
N SER A 447 37.77 30.41 -22.47
CA SER A 447 36.88 31.58 -22.31
C SER A 447 37.32 32.47 -21.15
N LYS A 448 37.70 31.89 -20.01
CA LYS A 448 38.22 32.65 -18.85
C LYS A 448 39.57 33.34 -19.15
N ARG A 449 40.44 32.72 -19.92
CA ARG A 449 41.76 33.30 -20.30
C ARG A 449 41.64 34.42 -21.31
N GLU A 450 40.69 34.34 -22.25
CA GLU A 450 40.51 35.31 -23.32
C GLU A 450 39.76 36.58 -22.87
N GLY A 451 39.35 36.68 -21.61
CA GLY A 451 38.81 37.93 -21.07
C GLY A 451 37.54 37.78 -20.24
N LYS A 452 37.09 36.56 -19.98
CA LYS A 452 35.85 36.23 -19.25
C LYS A 452 34.57 36.73 -19.95
N GLY A 453 33.41 36.35 -19.44
CA GLY A 453 32.15 36.77 -20.02
C GLY A 453 31.92 36.32 -21.47
N MET A 454 32.57 35.28 -21.93
CA MET A 454 32.48 34.76 -23.29
C MET A 454 32.29 33.25 -23.34
N TYR A 455 32.16 32.71 -24.53
CA TYR A 455 32.03 31.26 -24.72
C TYR A 455 33.06 30.73 -25.76
N THR A 456 33.42 29.46 -25.56
CA THR A 456 34.25 28.69 -26.52
C THR A 456 33.51 27.39 -26.85
N VAL A 457 33.47 27.04 -28.14
CA VAL A 457 32.83 25.81 -28.63
C VAL A 457 33.90 24.89 -29.20
N VAL A 458 33.88 23.61 -28.78
CA VAL A 458 34.78 22.55 -29.25
C VAL A 458 34.00 21.33 -29.66
N ASP A 459 34.57 20.49 -30.52
CA ASP A 459 33.99 19.22 -30.91
C ASP A 459 34.51 18.09 -30.04
N TYR A 460 33.61 17.17 -29.67
CA TYR A 460 33.97 15.94 -28.98
C TYR A 460 34.82 15.04 -29.92
N ASP A 461 35.98 14.65 -29.48
CA ASP A 461 36.86 13.74 -30.19
C ASP A 461 37.31 12.59 -29.26
N SER A 462 36.76 11.39 -29.48
CA SER A 462 37.13 10.21 -28.71
C SER A 462 38.57 9.73 -28.94
N GLY A 463 39.25 10.20 -29.97
CA GLY A 463 40.62 9.82 -30.32
C GLY A 463 41.71 10.67 -29.65
N LYS A 464 41.37 11.81 -29.05
CA LYS A 464 42.33 12.74 -28.42
C LYS A 464 42.53 12.51 -26.91
N VAL A 465 42.46 11.29 -26.46
CA VAL A 465 42.76 10.92 -25.06
C VAL A 465 44.25 10.64 -24.90
N GLN A 466 45.12 11.62 -25.18
CA GLN A 466 46.52 11.57 -24.70
C GLN A 466 47.04 13.00 -24.58
N ALA A 467 47.26 13.43 -23.35
CA ALA A 467 47.96 14.61 -22.89
C ALA A 467 47.09 15.75 -22.33
N ALA A 468 46.62 15.59 -21.12
CA ALA A 468 46.51 16.66 -20.11
C ALA A 468 46.84 16.10 -18.73
#